data_40090a69eb8b1bea32024b5ced105149
#
_entry.id   40090a69eb8b1bea32024b5ced105149
#
_cell.length_a   1.000
_cell.length_b   1.000
_cell.length_c   1.000
_cell.angle_alpha   90.00
_cell.angle_beta   90.00
_cell.angle_gamma   90.00
#
_symmetry.space_group_name_H-M   'P 1'
#
loop_
_entity.id
_entity.type
_entity.pdbx_description
1 polymer ?
#
loop_
_entity_poly.entity_id
_entity_poly.type
_entity_poly.pdbx_seq_one_letter_code
_entity_poly.pdbx_strand_id
1 'polypeptide(L)'
;MKKTMILAAAMLLTATTSCAKNKPAAEPAPAKTEQAQTNAGPYNIKSVDSKLKGMAILDAIKKNYAGKVVLIDFWATWCGPCRMAMKEVDAIKPALQKKGVEFVYVTGETSPKANWDQMIPNIAGDHYRLTDAQWKDLLTLLQVPGIPSYMIVNKDGSKAWDNLNE
;
A
#
# COMPACT_ATOMS: atom_id res chain seq x y z
N MET A 1 -45.01 61.00 -27.29
CA MET A 1 -44.95 61.78 -28.57
C MET A 1 -44.09 61.05 -29.53
N LYS A 2 -44.65 60.71 -30.70
CA LYS A 2 -44.03 60.50 -32.01
C LYS A 2 -43.14 59.26 -32.11
N LYS A 3 -43.61 58.12 -32.75
CA LYS A 3 -43.70 57.93 -34.22
C LYS A 3 -42.31 57.62 -34.78
N THR A 4 -42.00 56.70 -35.58
CA THR A 4 -42.61 55.92 -36.65
C THR A 4 -41.47 55.09 -37.27
N MET A 5 -41.69 53.98 -37.69
CA MET A 5 -42.03 53.33 -38.96
C MET A 5 -40.81 52.55 -39.55
N ILE A 6 -40.97 51.28 -39.70
CA ILE A 6 -41.17 50.52 -40.97
C ILE A 6 -39.93 50.51 -41.88
N LEU A 7 -39.38 49.36 -42.20
CA LEU A 7 -39.59 48.71 -43.45
C LEU A 7 -38.94 47.32 -43.50
N ALA A 8 -39.70 46.42 -44.05
CA ALA A 8 -39.34 45.05 -44.41
C ALA A 8 -38.42 45.01 -45.66
N ALA A 9 -37.66 43.99 -45.79
CA ALA A 9 -37.35 43.36 -47.05
C ALA A 9 -36.95 41.92 -46.85
N ALA A 10 -37.65 41.12 -47.59
CA ALA A 10 -37.57 39.65 -47.70
C ALA A 10 -36.42 39.18 -48.60
N MET A 11 -36.28 37.87 -48.61
CA MET A 11 -35.60 36.99 -49.58
C MET A 11 -34.13 36.64 -49.23
N LEU A 12 -33.67 35.45 -49.29
CA LEU A 12 -33.96 34.25 -50.12
C LEU A 12 -33.41 32.99 -49.45
N LEU A 13 -34.09 31.88 -49.63
CA LEU A 13 -33.64 30.52 -49.31
C LEU A 13 -32.34 30.14 -50.06
N THR A 14 -31.40 29.50 -49.35
CA THR A 14 -30.62 28.41 -49.94
C THR A 14 -30.37 27.38 -48.86
N ALA A 15 -31.03 26.26 -49.00
CA ALA A 15 -30.76 25.04 -48.27
C ALA A 15 -29.42 24.43 -48.70
N THR A 16 -28.47 24.34 -47.79
CA THR A 16 -27.34 23.46 -48.00
C THR A 16 -27.36 22.43 -46.86
N THR A 17 -27.77 21.24 -47.21
CA THR A 17 -27.69 20.03 -46.39
C THR A 17 -26.21 19.71 -46.14
N SER A 18 -25.69 20.01 -44.93
CA SER A 18 -24.39 19.53 -44.51
C SER A 18 -24.60 18.45 -43.48
N CYS A 19 -24.37 17.22 -43.84
CA CYS A 19 -24.27 16.08 -42.93
C CYS A 19 -23.12 16.30 -41.95
N ALA A 20 -23.43 16.81 -40.77
CA ALA A 20 -22.49 16.81 -39.65
C ALA A 20 -22.51 15.40 -39.04
N LYS A 21 -21.43 14.66 -39.27
CA LYS A 21 -21.11 13.43 -38.58
C LYS A 21 -21.06 13.72 -37.07
N ASN A 22 -22.00 13.14 -36.32
CA ASN A 22 -21.93 13.10 -34.87
C ASN A 22 -20.67 12.34 -34.46
N LYS A 23 -19.67 13.08 -33.98
CA LYS A 23 -18.53 12.56 -33.23
C LYS A 23 -19.06 12.21 -31.83
N PRO A 24 -18.91 10.98 -31.34
CA PRO A 24 -19.29 10.66 -29.96
C PRO A 24 -18.47 11.54 -29.02
N ALA A 25 -19.15 12.19 -28.09
CA ALA A 25 -18.50 12.90 -27.00
C ALA A 25 -17.57 11.93 -26.27
N ALA A 26 -16.32 12.28 -26.16
CA ALA A 26 -15.35 11.53 -25.36
C ALA A 26 -15.84 11.52 -23.91
N GLU A 27 -16.09 10.34 -23.41
CA GLU A 27 -16.30 10.04 -22.00
C GLU A 27 -15.13 10.65 -21.20
N PRO A 28 -15.38 11.44 -20.13
CA PRO A 28 -14.30 11.98 -19.34
C PRO A 28 -13.52 10.81 -18.74
N ALA A 29 -12.24 10.72 -19.09
CA ALA A 29 -11.31 9.77 -18.49
C ALA A 29 -11.44 9.85 -16.95
N PRO A 30 -11.45 8.71 -16.24
CA PRO A 30 -11.54 8.72 -14.80
C PRO A 30 -10.41 9.59 -14.24
N ALA A 31 -10.79 10.57 -13.45
CA ALA A 31 -9.85 11.43 -12.74
C ALA A 31 -8.88 10.52 -12.01
N LYS A 32 -7.59 10.63 -12.33
CA LYS A 32 -6.52 10.02 -11.56
C LYS A 32 -6.69 10.58 -10.15
N THR A 33 -7.20 9.76 -9.26
CA THR A 33 -7.18 10.04 -7.83
C THR A 33 -5.71 10.24 -7.48
N GLU A 34 -5.33 11.47 -7.25
CA GLU A 34 -4.03 11.86 -6.73
C GLU A 34 -3.91 11.20 -5.36
N GLN A 35 -3.25 10.03 -5.35
CA GLN A 35 -2.94 9.34 -4.10
C GLN A 35 -2.03 10.30 -3.35
N ALA A 36 -2.52 10.82 -2.24
CA ALA A 36 -1.71 11.58 -1.31
C ALA A 36 -0.42 10.80 -1.08
N GLN A 37 0.68 11.33 -1.59
CA GLN A 37 2.01 10.84 -1.30
C GLN A 37 2.22 11.05 0.19
N THR A 38 1.96 10.03 0.98
CA THR A 38 2.49 9.97 2.33
C THR A 38 4.00 9.99 2.15
N ASN A 39 4.68 10.94 2.78
CA ASN A 39 6.14 11.02 2.83
C ASN A 39 6.63 9.85 3.69
N ALA A 40 6.47 8.64 3.18
CA ALA A 40 7.06 7.46 3.80
C ALA A 40 8.57 7.63 3.71
N GLY A 41 9.25 7.49 4.84
CA GLY A 41 10.70 7.51 4.88
C GLY A 41 11.30 6.37 4.04
N PRO A 42 12.62 6.17 4.10
CA PRO A 42 13.29 5.16 3.29
C PRO A 42 12.74 3.75 3.57
N TYR A 43 12.55 2.98 2.51
CA TYR A 43 12.23 1.56 2.59
C TYR A 43 13.40 0.73 2.05
N ASN A 44 13.54 -0.49 2.55
CA ASN A 44 14.54 -1.44 2.05
C ASN A 44 13.90 -2.79 1.80
N ILE A 45 14.34 -3.47 0.75
CA ILE A 45 13.96 -4.85 0.47
C ILE A 45 15.04 -5.77 1.01
N LYS A 46 14.64 -6.71 1.86
CA LYS A 46 15.52 -7.72 2.44
C LYS A 46 14.98 -9.13 2.14
N SER A 47 15.85 -10.11 2.23
CA SER A 47 15.48 -11.51 2.01
C SER A 47 16.12 -12.41 3.08
N VAL A 48 15.56 -13.59 3.24
CA VAL A 48 16.17 -14.71 3.96
C VAL A 48 16.43 -15.85 2.98
N ASP A 49 17.32 -16.77 3.35
CA ASP A 49 17.57 -17.94 2.53
C ASP A 49 16.27 -18.75 2.36
N SER A 50 15.90 -19.02 1.11
CA SER A 50 14.68 -19.77 0.76
C SER A 50 14.64 -21.21 1.26
N LYS A 51 15.78 -21.75 1.70
CA LYS A 51 15.89 -23.08 2.30
C LYS A 51 15.53 -23.12 3.78
N LEU A 52 15.48 -21.95 4.44
CA LEU A 52 15.11 -21.88 5.85
C LEU A 52 13.64 -22.28 6.04
N LYS A 53 13.38 -22.94 7.17
CA LYS A 53 12.06 -23.42 7.57
C LYS A 53 11.80 -23.07 9.04
N GLY A 54 10.53 -23.01 9.39
CA GLY A 54 10.10 -22.83 10.75
C GLY A 54 10.64 -21.58 11.41
N MET A 55 10.98 -21.70 12.68
CA MET A 55 11.49 -20.58 13.47
C MET A 55 12.82 -20.02 12.97
N ALA A 56 13.62 -20.82 12.21
CA ALA A 56 14.86 -20.33 11.63
C ALA A 56 14.64 -19.13 10.66
N ILE A 57 13.46 -19.02 10.06
CA ILE A 57 13.07 -17.88 9.23
C ILE A 57 13.00 -16.61 10.10
N LEU A 58 12.28 -16.68 11.22
CA LEU A 58 12.13 -15.55 12.15
C LEU A 58 13.48 -15.18 12.78
N ASP A 59 14.29 -16.17 13.14
CA ASP A 59 15.61 -15.97 13.73
C ASP A 59 16.56 -15.28 12.72
N ALA A 60 16.50 -15.67 11.44
CA ALA A 60 17.26 -15.00 10.39
C ALA A 60 16.82 -13.52 10.20
N ILE A 61 15.52 -13.25 10.29
CA ILE A 61 15.00 -11.88 10.26
C ILE A 61 15.53 -11.10 11.48
N LYS A 62 15.31 -11.60 12.69
CA LYS A 62 15.72 -10.96 13.96
C LYS A 62 17.23 -10.68 14.03
N LYS A 63 18.06 -11.58 13.51
CA LYS A 63 19.53 -11.43 13.49
C LYS A 63 19.98 -10.13 12.82
N ASN A 64 19.24 -9.65 11.83
CA ASN A 64 19.55 -8.39 11.13
C ASN A 64 19.34 -7.14 12.01
N TYR A 65 18.73 -7.32 13.18
CA TYR A 65 18.36 -6.22 14.10
C TYR A 65 18.90 -6.44 15.51
N ALA A 66 19.99 -7.19 15.66
CA ALA A 66 20.62 -7.40 16.96
C ALA A 66 20.92 -6.06 17.66
N GLY A 67 20.54 -5.93 18.91
CA GLY A 67 20.70 -4.70 19.69
C GLY A 67 19.63 -3.62 19.44
N LYS A 68 18.61 -3.91 18.62
CA LYS A 68 17.50 -3.01 18.29
C LYS A 68 16.18 -3.53 18.85
N VAL A 69 15.27 -2.61 19.17
CA VAL A 69 13.87 -2.96 19.34
C VAL A 69 13.20 -2.98 17.98
N VAL A 70 12.45 -4.02 17.69
CA VAL A 70 11.83 -4.22 16.36
C VAL A 70 10.33 -4.42 16.50
N LEU A 71 9.56 -3.72 15.69
CA LEU A 71 8.17 -4.05 15.45
C LEU A 71 8.08 -4.82 14.13
N ILE A 72 7.62 -6.06 14.20
CA ILE A 72 7.37 -6.92 13.05
C ILE A 72 5.87 -6.90 12.77
N ASP A 73 5.49 -6.52 11.54
CA ASP A 73 4.12 -6.50 11.03
C ASP A 73 3.96 -7.62 9.99
N PHE A 74 3.08 -8.58 10.28
CA PHE A 74 2.67 -9.62 9.35
C PHE A 74 1.46 -9.14 8.56
N TRP A 75 1.62 -8.94 7.26
CA TRP A 75 0.63 -8.30 6.40
C TRP A 75 0.54 -8.92 5.01
N ALA A 76 -0.40 -8.43 4.19
CA ALA A 76 -0.46 -8.74 2.77
C ALA A 76 -1.05 -7.57 1.97
N THR A 77 -0.71 -7.51 0.68
CA THR A 77 -1.16 -6.44 -0.22
C THR A 77 -2.69 -6.40 -0.38
N TRP A 78 -3.34 -7.54 -0.29
CA TRP A 78 -4.80 -7.71 -0.38
C TRP A 78 -5.51 -7.49 0.97
N CYS A 79 -4.77 -7.38 2.08
CA CYS A 79 -5.32 -7.22 3.42
C CYS A 79 -5.75 -5.75 3.66
N GLY A 80 -7.04 -5.48 3.50
CA GLY A 80 -7.61 -4.15 3.75
C GLY A 80 -7.38 -3.64 5.18
N PRO A 81 -7.71 -4.44 6.21
CA PRO A 81 -7.44 -4.07 7.61
C PRO A 81 -5.96 -3.77 7.89
N CYS A 82 -5.02 -4.54 7.31
CA CYS A 82 -3.59 -4.27 7.46
C CYS A 82 -3.22 -2.85 6.98
N ARG A 83 -3.74 -2.46 5.82
CA ARG A 83 -3.47 -1.13 5.25
C ARG A 83 -4.08 0.01 6.07
N MET A 84 -5.21 -0.24 6.75
CA MET A 84 -5.79 0.74 7.67
C MET A 84 -4.93 0.88 8.91
N ALA A 85 -4.54 -0.22 9.53
CA ALA A 85 -3.69 -0.24 10.72
C ALA A 85 -2.30 0.39 10.46
N MET A 86 -1.72 0.18 9.26
CA MET A 86 -0.46 0.84 8.89
C MET A 86 -0.55 2.36 8.94
N LYS A 87 -1.69 2.97 8.59
CA LYS A 87 -1.87 4.44 8.69
C LYS A 87 -1.81 4.93 10.13
N GLU A 88 -2.33 4.14 11.06
CA GLU A 88 -2.25 4.45 12.50
C GLU A 88 -0.82 4.32 13.00
N VAL A 89 -0.12 3.26 12.58
CA VAL A 89 1.30 3.05 12.89
C VAL A 89 2.16 4.18 12.30
N ASP A 90 1.87 4.63 11.09
CA ASP A 90 2.62 5.73 10.43
C ASP A 90 2.56 7.04 11.21
N ALA A 91 1.48 7.30 11.93
CA ALA A 91 1.36 8.49 12.77
C ALA A 91 2.36 8.50 13.95
N ILE A 92 2.70 7.34 14.51
CA ILE A 92 3.60 7.20 15.66
C ILE A 92 5.02 6.78 15.26
N LYS A 93 5.21 6.24 14.06
CA LYS A 93 6.47 5.70 13.54
C LYS A 93 7.65 6.68 13.69
N PRO A 94 7.55 7.97 13.28
CA PRO A 94 8.69 8.88 13.37
C PRO A 94 9.19 9.08 14.80
N ALA A 95 8.28 9.10 15.78
CA ALA A 95 8.64 9.22 17.20
C ALA A 95 9.35 7.97 17.73
N LEU A 96 8.92 6.79 17.29
CA LEU A 96 9.52 5.51 17.65
C LEU A 96 10.88 5.30 16.97
N GLN A 97 11.01 5.67 15.69
CA GLN A 97 12.29 5.62 14.98
C GLN A 97 13.36 6.50 15.62
N LYS A 98 12.99 7.69 16.11
CA LYS A 98 13.89 8.54 16.89
C LYS A 98 14.39 7.88 18.18
N LYS A 99 13.62 6.93 18.73
CA LYS A 99 14.00 6.10 19.90
C LYS A 99 14.77 4.84 19.50
N GLY A 100 15.05 4.65 18.21
CA GLY A 100 15.80 3.51 17.70
C GLY A 100 14.97 2.25 17.46
N VAL A 101 13.65 2.37 17.32
CA VAL A 101 12.79 1.25 16.94
C VAL A 101 12.85 1.05 15.44
N GLU A 102 13.08 -0.19 15.02
CA GLU A 102 13.04 -0.60 13.62
C GLU A 102 11.66 -1.17 13.26
N PHE A 103 11.21 -0.91 12.04
CA PHE A 103 9.94 -1.39 11.52
C PHE A 103 10.19 -2.41 10.42
N VAL A 104 9.67 -3.60 10.59
CA VAL A 104 9.87 -4.75 9.70
C VAL A 104 8.51 -5.26 9.24
N TYR A 105 8.34 -5.34 7.94
CA TYR A 105 7.11 -5.80 7.30
C TYR A 105 7.35 -7.14 6.63
N VAL A 106 6.63 -8.17 7.06
CA VAL A 106 6.77 -9.53 6.56
C VAL A 106 5.50 -9.93 5.84
N THR A 107 5.64 -10.40 4.62
CA THR A 107 4.55 -10.95 3.79
C THR A 107 5.01 -12.20 3.05
N GLY A 108 4.07 -12.93 2.47
CA GLY A 108 4.35 -14.06 1.59
C GLY A 108 4.13 -13.74 0.11
N GLU A 109 4.40 -14.71 -0.74
CA GLU A 109 4.12 -14.63 -2.19
C GLU A 109 2.62 -14.57 -2.51
N THR A 110 1.74 -14.85 -1.55
CA THR A 110 0.30 -14.52 -1.62
C THR A 110 0.04 -13.05 -1.88
N SER A 111 1.01 -12.17 -1.55
CA SER A 111 1.08 -10.79 -2.04
C SER A 111 1.73 -10.79 -3.42
N PRO A 112 0.98 -10.61 -4.54
CA PRO A 112 1.56 -10.58 -5.87
C PRO A 112 2.69 -9.56 -5.97
N LYS A 113 3.82 -9.96 -6.58
CA LYS A 113 5.03 -9.12 -6.59
C LYS A 113 4.78 -7.73 -7.16
N ALA A 114 4.02 -7.62 -8.24
CA ALA A 114 3.70 -6.32 -8.86
C ALA A 114 2.96 -5.38 -7.90
N ASN A 115 1.98 -5.91 -7.13
CA ASN A 115 1.25 -5.12 -6.15
C ASN A 115 2.14 -4.73 -4.96
N TRP A 116 2.98 -5.66 -4.52
CA TRP A 116 3.93 -5.43 -3.44
C TRP A 116 4.94 -4.35 -3.81
N ASP A 117 5.56 -4.43 -5.00
CA ASP A 117 6.52 -3.45 -5.52
C ASP A 117 5.91 -2.03 -5.65
N GLN A 118 4.60 -1.93 -5.94
CA GLN A 118 3.89 -0.65 -6.00
C GLN A 118 3.58 -0.06 -4.62
N MET A 119 3.41 -0.91 -3.60
CA MET A 119 2.97 -0.46 -2.28
C MET A 119 4.12 -0.08 -1.36
N ILE A 120 5.19 -0.88 -1.33
CA ILE A 120 6.28 -0.73 -0.36
C ILE A 120 7.02 0.60 -0.42
N PRO A 121 7.15 1.31 -1.57
CA PRO A 121 7.75 2.65 -1.58
C PRO A 121 7.03 3.67 -0.69
N ASN A 122 5.77 3.41 -0.36
CA ASN A 122 4.96 4.26 0.51
C ASN A 122 4.92 3.78 1.97
N ILE A 123 5.71 2.76 2.32
CA ILE A 123 5.74 2.17 3.66
C ILE A 123 7.19 2.16 4.15
N ALA A 124 7.55 3.15 4.97
CA ALA A 124 8.91 3.24 5.51
C ALA A 124 9.25 2.05 6.41
N GLY A 125 10.40 1.43 6.18
CA GLY A 125 10.89 0.28 6.94
C GLY A 125 11.49 -0.81 6.07
N ASP A 126 11.77 -1.95 6.65
CA ASP A 126 12.39 -3.09 5.98
C ASP A 126 11.33 -4.12 5.59
N HIS A 127 11.35 -4.57 4.33
CA HIS A 127 10.35 -5.45 3.76
C HIS A 127 10.92 -6.82 3.40
N TYR A 128 10.27 -7.86 3.90
CA TYR A 128 10.55 -9.26 3.55
C TYR A 128 9.35 -9.86 2.83
N ARG A 129 9.60 -10.46 1.68
CA ARG A 129 8.60 -11.24 0.94
C ARG A 129 9.07 -12.69 0.88
N LEU A 130 8.50 -13.51 1.77
CA LEU A 130 8.81 -14.93 1.93
C LEU A 130 8.19 -15.75 0.80
N THR A 131 8.75 -16.92 0.50
CA THR A 131 8.07 -17.91 -0.35
C THR A 131 6.75 -18.35 0.30
N ASP A 132 5.80 -18.84 -0.47
CA ASP A 132 4.52 -19.33 0.07
C ASP A 132 4.71 -20.42 1.11
N ALA A 133 5.69 -21.31 0.89
CA ALA A 133 6.04 -22.37 1.85
C ALA A 133 6.54 -21.78 3.16
N GLN A 134 7.47 -20.81 3.11
CA GLN A 134 8.02 -20.16 4.30
C GLN A 134 6.94 -19.36 5.05
N TRP A 135 6.11 -18.64 4.31
CA TRP A 135 5.03 -17.84 4.88
C TRP A 135 4.05 -18.73 5.66
N LYS A 136 3.56 -19.79 5.02
CA LYS A 136 2.64 -20.76 5.65
C LYS A 136 3.26 -21.42 6.88
N ASP A 137 4.51 -21.88 6.76
CA ASP A 137 5.23 -22.55 7.83
C ASP A 137 5.41 -21.64 9.04
N LEU A 138 5.87 -20.41 8.82
CA LEU A 138 6.08 -19.42 9.87
C LEU A 138 4.77 -19.04 10.58
N LEU A 139 3.70 -18.72 9.84
CA LEU A 139 2.41 -18.38 10.45
C LEU A 139 1.81 -19.55 11.25
N THR A 140 1.98 -20.77 10.76
CA THR A 140 1.51 -21.98 11.46
C THR A 140 2.25 -22.17 12.77
N LEU A 141 3.57 -22.03 12.79
CA LEU A 141 4.39 -22.18 14.00
C LEU A 141 4.17 -21.07 15.01
N LEU A 142 3.95 -19.84 14.54
CA LEU A 142 3.62 -18.71 15.39
C LEU A 142 2.15 -18.71 15.83
N GLN A 143 1.34 -19.66 15.34
CA GLN A 143 -0.09 -19.76 15.60
C GLN A 143 -0.86 -18.48 15.25
N VAL A 144 -0.45 -17.82 14.14
CA VAL A 144 -1.10 -16.58 13.68
C VAL A 144 -2.46 -16.90 13.05
N PRO A 145 -3.58 -16.51 13.68
CA PRO A 145 -4.93 -16.85 13.19
C PRO A 145 -5.32 -16.03 11.95
N GLY A 146 -4.69 -14.89 11.75
CA GLY A 146 -4.98 -13.97 10.66
C GLY A 146 -4.03 -12.78 10.64
N ILE A 147 -4.25 -11.87 9.70
CA ILE A 147 -3.50 -10.62 9.57
C ILE A 147 -4.48 -9.43 9.53
N PRO A 148 -4.09 -8.24 10.05
CA PRO A 148 -2.77 -7.88 10.58
C PRO A 148 -2.43 -8.59 11.89
N SER A 149 -1.16 -8.98 12.05
CA SER A 149 -0.62 -9.47 13.31
C SER A 149 0.75 -8.86 13.56
N TYR A 150 1.09 -8.64 14.80
CA TYR A 150 2.28 -7.90 15.19
C TYR A 150 3.10 -8.64 16.23
N MET A 151 4.41 -8.42 16.19
CA MET A 151 5.34 -8.88 17.22
C MET A 151 6.33 -7.77 17.54
N ILE A 152 6.57 -7.53 18.83
CA ILE A 152 7.65 -6.66 19.30
C ILE A 152 8.78 -7.53 19.83
N VAL A 153 9.98 -7.29 19.32
CA VAL A 153 11.20 -7.99 19.69
C VAL A 153 12.13 -7.03 20.43
N ASN A 154 12.67 -7.48 21.57
CA ASN A 154 13.63 -6.76 22.37
C ASN A 154 15.04 -6.72 21.71
N LYS A 155 15.94 -5.90 22.27
CA LYS A 155 17.32 -5.77 21.81
C LYS A 155 18.11 -7.09 21.87
N ASP A 156 17.79 -7.97 22.80
CA ASP A 156 18.38 -9.30 22.96
C ASP A 156 17.77 -10.37 22.06
N GLY A 157 16.77 -10.00 21.23
CA GLY A 157 16.07 -10.91 20.32
C GLY A 157 14.93 -11.68 20.98
N SER A 158 14.66 -11.48 22.26
CA SER A 158 13.49 -12.05 22.95
C SER A 158 12.21 -11.37 22.51
N LYS A 159 11.10 -12.11 22.53
CA LYS A 159 9.77 -11.53 22.28
C LYS A 159 9.33 -10.71 23.48
N ALA A 160 9.03 -9.43 23.27
CA ALA A 160 8.49 -8.54 24.29
C ALA A 160 6.97 -8.63 24.36
N TRP A 161 6.31 -8.68 23.20
CA TRP A 161 4.86 -8.69 23.07
C TRP A 161 4.44 -9.18 21.68
N ASP A 162 3.28 -9.78 21.58
CA ASP A 162 2.58 -10.04 20.31
C ASP A 162 1.07 -10.08 20.49
N ASN A 163 0.34 -10.06 19.37
CA ASN A 163 -1.08 -10.36 19.29
C ASN A 163 -1.35 -11.57 18.38
N LEU A 164 -0.42 -12.51 18.32
CA LEU A 164 -0.48 -13.61 17.35
C LEU A 164 -1.59 -14.63 17.66
N ASN A 165 -2.06 -14.68 18.91
CA ASN A 165 -3.05 -15.65 19.37
C ASN A 165 -4.37 -15.02 19.86
N GLU A 166 -4.63 -13.76 19.50
CA GLU A 166 -5.84 -13.03 19.87
C GLU A 166 -6.93 -13.06 18.80
#